data_bd93e5ec6988039ae6a6eee656311e49
#
_entry.id   bd93e5ec6988039ae6a6eee656311e49
#
_cell.length_a   1.000
_cell.length_b   1.000
_cell.length_c   1.000
_cell.angle_alpha   90.00
_cell.angle_beta   90.00
_cell.angle_gamma   90.00
#
_symmetry.space_group_name_H-M   'P 1'
#
loop_
_entity.id
_entity.type
_entity.pdbx_description
1 polymer ?
#
loop_
_entity_poly.entity_id
_entity_poly.type
_entity_poly.pdbx_seq_one_letter_code
_entity_poly.pdbx_strand_id
1 'polypeptide(L)'
;MSQSTDIRQGTIIRIVDDDEDIRDALSFMLECKGWQVRTYGSARDFLTQDSPSIPGCLLLDIRMPDMSGVQLQSLMKEQRIHLPIIFITGHADV
;
A
#
# COMPACT_ATOMS: atom_id res chain seq x y z
N MET A 1 3.29 -27.47 19.93
CA MET A 1 3.74 -26.46 18.99
C MET A 1 2.65 -25.45 18.72
N SER A 2 2.93 -24.22 18.93
CA SER A 2 1.93 -23.21 18.70
C SER A 2 1.80 -22.94 17.22
N GLN A 3 0.58 -22.84 16.77
CA GLN A 3 0.32 -22.39 15.43
C GLN A 3 0.05 -20.92 15.48
N SER A 4 0.83 -20.18 14.74
CA SER A 4 0.61 -18.75 14.69
C SER A 4 -0.65 -18.48 13.90
N THR A 5 -1.59 -17.79 14.53
CA THR A 5 -2.75 -17.24 13.84
C THR A 5 -2.52 -15.78 13.53
N ASP A 6 -1.28 -15.33 13.59
CA ASP A 6 -0.95 -13.95 13.38
C ASP A 6 -1.16 -13.59 11.91
N ILE A 7 -2.12 -12.71 11.65
CA ILE A 7 -2.47 -12.30 10.30
C ILE A 7 -1.34 -11.56 9.60
N ARG A 8 -0.34 -11.06 10.36
CA ARG A 8 0.81 -10.41 9.74
C ARG A 8 1.62 -11.37 8.90
N GLN A 9 1.55 -12.66 9.18
CA GLN A 9 2.17 -13.68 8.34
C GLN A 9 1.25 -13.95 7.15
N GLY A 10 1.80 -13.91 5.97
CA GLY A 10 1.03 -14.15 4.76
C GLY A 10 0.23 -12.96 4.27
N THR A 11 0.39 -11.80 4.91
CA THR A 11 -0.23 -10.57 4.42
C THR A 11 0.84 -9.54 4.11
N ILE A 12 0.53 -8.63 3.20
CA ILE A 12 1.44 -7.57 2.79
C ILE A 12 0.71 -6.24 2.84
N ILE A 13 1.33 -5.26 3.48
CA ILE A 13 0.85 -3.88 3.42
C ILE A 13 1.60 -3.19 2.29
N ARG A 14 0.87 -2.65 1.33
CA ARG A 14 1.46 -1.89 0.24
C ARG A 14 1.32 -0.42 0.52
N ILE A 15 2.39 0.31 0.25
CA ILE A 15 2.41 1.76 0.41
C ILE A 15 2.71 2.37 -0.95
N VAL A 16 1.79 3.17 -1.46
CA VAL A 16 1.97 3.89 -2.73
C VAL A 16 1.99 5.38 -2.43
N ASP A 17 3.16 5.97 -2.56
CA ASP A 17 3.38 7.39 -2.28
C ASP A 17 4.60 7.82 -3.08
N ASP A 18 4.53 8.99 -3.71
CA ASP A 18 5.66 9.49 -4.49
C ASP A 18 6.77 10.07 -3.62
N ASP A 19 6.53 10.28 -2.33
CA ASP A 19 7.52 10.80 -1.39
C ASP A 19 8.27 9.64 -0.74
N GLU A 20 9.54 9.51 -1.07
CA GLU A 20 10.39 8.44 -0.55
C GLU A 20 10.51 8.49 0.97
N ASP A 21 10.58 9.68 1.54
CA ASP A 21 10.72 9.82 2.99
C ASP A 21 9.49 9.30 3.71
N ILE A 22 8.31 9.55 3.16
CA ILE A 22 7.07 9.04 3.74
C ILE A 22 7.02 7.53 3.60
N ARG A 23 7.37 6.99 2.44
CA ARG A 23 7.42 5.54 2.26
C ARG A 23 8.35 4.88 3.26
N ASP A 24 9.54 5.44 3.43
CA ASP A 24 10.54 4.86 4.34
C ASP A 24 10.07 4.93 5.79
N ALA A 25 9.49 6.05 6.19
CA ALA A 25 9.02 6.21 7.57
C ALA A 25 7.89 5.25 7.90
N LEU A 26 6.90 5.15 7.01
CA LEU A 26 5.78 4.25 7.22
C LEU A 26 6.21 2.79 7.18
N SER A 27 7.08 2.45 6.24
CA SER A 27 7.60 1.09 6.11
C SER A 27 8.33 0.68 7.37
N PHE A 28 9.22 1.53 7.85
CA PHE A 28 9.98 1.25 9.07
C PHE A 28 9.04 1.02 10.27
N MET A 29 8.08 1.91 10.44
CA MET A 29 7.14 1.81 11.55
C MET A 29 6.34 0.51 11.51
N LEU A 30 5.85 0.14 10.33
CA LEU A 30 5.03 -1.06 10.19
C LEU A 30 5.87 -2.32 10.31
N GLU A 31 7.09 -2.31 9.76
CA GLU A 31 7.99 -3.47 9.89
C GLU A 31 8.41 -3.70 11.33
N CYS A 32 8.59 -2.64 12.10
CA CYS A 32 8.86 -2.77 13.53
C CYS A 32 7.74 -3.47 14.28
N LYS A 33 6.52 -3.44 13.75
CA LYS A 33 5.37 -4.11 14.35
C LYS A 33 5.14 -5.50 13.77
N GLY A 34 6.05 -5.97 12.93
CA GLY A 34 5.99 -7.32 12.38
C GLY A 34 5.26 -7.46 11.06
N TRP A 35 4.85 -6.36 10.43
CA TRP A 35 4.18 -6.42 9.15
C TRP A 35 5.20 -6.56 8.02
N GLN A 36 4.80 -7.28 6.96
CA GLN A 36 5.54 -7.27 5.71
C GLN A 36 5.05 -6.09 4.90
N VAL A 37 5.98 -5.32 4.35
CA VAL A 37 5.65 -4.08 3.65
C VAL A 37 6.30 -4.07 2.29
N ARG A 38 5.56 -3.61 1.29
CA ARG A 38 6.10 -3.29 -0.03
C ARG A 38 5.78 -1.84 -0.33
N THR A 39 6.73 -1.16 -0.93
CA THR A 39 6.58 0.25 -1.24
C THR A 39 6.71 0.48 -2.74
N TYR A 40 5.92 1.41 -3.24
CA TYR A 40 5.91 1.78 -4.65
C TYR A 40 5.87 3.29 -4.75
N GLY A 41 6.71 3.83 -5.62
CA GLY A 41 6.79 5.28 -5.82
C GLY A 41 5.72 5.83 -6.73
N SER A 42 4.95 4.97 -7.37
CA SER A 42 3.87 5.40 -8.27
C SER A 42 2.80 4.34 -8.33
N ALA A 43 1.61 4.76 -8.77
CA ALA A 43 0.51 3.83 -8.99
C ALA A 43 0.84 2.82 -10.08
N ARG A 44 1.56 3.25 -11.11
CA ARG A 44 1.97 2.37 -12.19
C ARG A 44 2.87 1.25 -11.67
N ASP A 45 3.84 1.58 -10.82
CA ASP A 45 4.73 0.57 -10.26
C ASP A 45 3.94 -0.45 -9.45
N PHE A 46 2.98 0.02 -8.66
CA PHE A 46 2.11 -0.89 -7.92
C PHE A 46 1.36 -1.83 -8.87
N LEU A 47 0.73 -1.27 -9.90
CA LEU A 47 -0.07 -2.08 -10.82
C LEU A 47 0.74 -3.11 -11.59
N THR A 48 2.00 -2.81 -11.87
CA THR A 48 2.84 -3.69 -12.69
C THR A 48 3.69 -4.65 -11.87
N GLN A 49 4.02 -4.32 -10.64
CA GLN A 49 4.99 -5.08 -9.86
C GLN A 49 4.40 -5.85 -8.68
N ASP A 50 3.22 -5.46 -8.23
CA ASP A 50 2.65 -6.08 -7.04
C ASP A 50 2.05 -7.45 -7.35
N SER A 51 1.92 -8.25 -6.30
CA SER A 51 1.23 -9.54 -6.35
C SER A 51 -0.12 -9.38 -5.63
N PRO A 52 -1.16 -8.92 -6.33
CA PRO A 52 -2.41 -8.52 -5.67
C PRO A 52 -3.21 -9.68 -5.08
N SER A 53 -2.85 -10.91 -5.42
CA SER A 53 -3.50 -12.09 -4.83
C SER A 53 -3.07 -12.32 -3.39
N ILE A 54 -1.94 -11.73 -2.97
CA ILE A 54 -1.51 -11.84 -1.59
C ILE A 54 -2.36 -10.88 -0.75
N PRO A 55 -3.04 -11.37 0.29
CA PRO A 55 -3.93 -10.51 1.07
C PRO A 55 -3.17 -9.41 1.81
N GLY A 56 -3.88 -8.38 2.17
CA GLY A 56 -3.34 -7.24 2.88
C GLY A 56 -4.16 -6.00 2.59
N CYS A 57 -3.51 -4.87 2.55
CA CYS A 57 -4.17 -3.62 2.24
C CYS A 57 -3.22 -2.68 1.49
N LEU A 58 -3.78 -1.59 1.02
CA LEU A 58 -3.06 -0.58 0.27
C LEU A 58 -3.19 0.76 0.99
N LEU A 59 -2.05 1.32 1.38
CA LEU A 59 -1.99 2.70 1.86
C LEU A 59 -1.66 3.56 0.66
N LEU A 60 -2.55 4.46 0.33
CA LEU A 60 -2.48 5.18 -0.93
C LEU A 60 -2.52 6.68 -0.70
N ASP A 61 -1.51 7.38 -1.19
CA ASP A 61 -1.50 8.82 -1.20
C ASP A 61 -2.49 9.32 -2.24
N ILE A 62 -3.36 10.23 -1.84
CA ILE A 62 -4.35 10.78 -2.76
C ILE A 62 -3.76 11.83 -3.70
N ARG A 63 -2.57 12.31 -3.41
CA ARG A 63 -1.92 13.38 -4.19
C ARG A 63 -0.72 12.86 -4.96
N MET A 64 -0.97 12.06 -5.97
CA MET A 64 0.13 11.61 -6.83
C MET A 64 0.08 12.31 -8.17
N PRO A 65 1.23 12.72 -8.72
CA PRO A 65 1.23 13.55 -9.92
C PRO A 65 0.75 12.86 -11.19
N ASP A 66 1.01 11.57 -11.32
CA ASP A 66 0.71 10.86 -12.58
C ASP A 66 -0.62 10.12 -12.57
N MET A 67 -1.16 9.84 -11.40
CA MET A 67 -2.46 9.15 -11.30
C MET A 67 -3.04 9.43 -9.93
N SER A 68 -4.26 9.93 -9.89
CA SER A 68 -4.92 10.17 -8.59
C SER A 68 -5.29 8.84 -7.93
N GLY A 69 -5.47 8.90 -6.61
CA GLY A 69 -5.92 7.71 -5.86
C GLY A 69 -7.25 7.20 -6.37
N VAL A 70 -8.15 8.09 -6.77
CA VAL A 70 -9.45 7.70 -7.29
C VAL A 70 -9.31 6.98 -8.63
N GLN A 71 -8.42 7.46 -9.49
CA GLN A 71 -8.15 6.78 -10.76
C GLN A 71 -7.58 5.40 -10.54
N LEU A 72 -6.64 5.27 -9.61
CA LEU A 72 -6.08 3.97 -9.28
C LEU A 72 -7.14 3.02 -8.76
N GLN A 73 -8.02 3.52 -7.90
CA GLN A 73 -9.10 2.71 -7.36
C GLN A 73 -9.99 2.16 -8.48
N SER A 74 -10.30 2.97 -9.49
CA SER A 74 -11.08 2.54 -10.64
C SER A 74 -10.37 1.45 -11.43
N LEU A 75 -9.07 1.62 -11.66
CA LEU A 75 -8.28 0.62 -12.38
C LEU A 75 -8.19 -0.70 -11.62
N MET A 76 -8.01 -0.63 -10.31
CA MET A 76 -8.00 -1.82 -9.47
C MET A 76 -9.32 -2.58 -9.59
N LYS A 77 -10.43 -1.86 -9.60
CA LYS A 77 -11.74 -2.46 -9.74
C LYS A 77 -11.88 -3.16 -11.08
N GLU A 78 -11.42 -2.54 -12.16
CA GLU A 78 -11.44 -3.15 -13.49
C GLU A 78 -10.59 -4.40 -13.55
N GLN A 79 -9.44 -4.41 -12.88
CA GLN A 79 -8.53 -5.54 -12.85
C GLN A 79 -8.88 -6.56 -11.77
N ARG A 80 -9.97 -6.36 -11.06
CA ARG A 80 -10.45 -7.24 -10.00
C ARG A 80 -9.44 -7.39 -8.87
N ILE A 81 -8.77 -6.31 -8.54
CA ILE A 81 -7.87 -6.27 -7.39
C ILE A 81 -8.71 -5.84 -6.19
N HIS A 82 -8.87 -6.74 -5.23
CA HIS A 82 -9.77 -6.55 -4.09
C HIS A 82 -9.01 -6.28 -2.80
N LEU A 83 -8.12 -5.30 -2.83
CA LEU A 83 -7.42 -4.89 -1.63
C LEU A 83 -8.13 -3.71 -1.00
N PRO A 84 -8.38 -3.74 0.31
CA PRO A 84 -8.87 -2.55 1.00
C PRO A 84 -7.89 -1.40 0.83
N ILE A 85 -8.42 -0.20 0.65
CA ILE A 85 -7.61 0.98 0.44
C ILE A 85 -7.79 1.93 1.61
N ILE A 86 -6.67 2.37 2.17
CA ILE A 86 -6.63 3.41 3.17
C ILE A 86 -5.92 4.60 2.53
N PHE A 87 -6.67 5.70 2.38
CA PHE A 87 -6.08 6.90 1.81
C PHE A 87 -5.27 7.63 2.87
N ILE A 88 -4.07 8.06 2.48
CA ILE A 88 -3.23 8.85 3.36
C ILE A 88 -3.05 10.23 2.77
N THR A 89 -3.00 11.23 3.64
CA THR A 89 -2.81 12.62 3.24
C THR A 89 -1.54 13.13 3.89
N GLY A 90 -0.40 12.69 3.37
CA GLY A 90 0.89 13.08 3.93
C GLY A 90 1.19 14.56 3.82
N HIS A 91 0.34 15.29 3.12
CA HIS A 91 0.54 16.70 2.88
C HIS A 91 -0.62 17.51 3.47
N ALA A 92 -1.10 17.10 4.62
CA ALA A 92 -2.15 17.85 5.27
C ALA A 92 -1.64 19.24 5.59
N ASP A 93 -2.15 20.22 4.88
CA ASP A 93 -1.87 21.60 5.18
C ASP A 93 -2.75 22.02 6.33
N VAL A 94 -2.11 22.58 7.25
CA VAL A 94 -2.84 23.12 8.40
C VAL A 94 -3.12 24.59 8.16
#